data_74c69fff86f41b0698cae041e8e5084e
#
_entry.id   74c69fff86f41b0698cae041e8e5084e
#
_cell.length_a   1.000
_cell.length_b   1.000
_cell.length_c   1.000
_cell.angle_alpha   90.00
_cell.angle_beta   90.00
_cell.angle_gamma   90.00
#
_symmetry.space_group_name_H-M   'P 1'
#
loop_
_entity.id
_entity.type
_entity.pdbx_description
1 polymer ?
#
loop_
_entity_poly.entity_id
_entity_poly.type
_entity_poly.pdbx_seq_one_letter_code
_entity_poly.pdbx_strand_id
1 'polypeptide(L)'
;MGNLVNYSTSLHQATKREYIKRMVDDKINCMLKAKEYEFDYWDGSRRYGYGGYKYMPGRWKPVAELLIKNYKLTNDSSVLDVGCGKAFLLYEMKLLLPNLKISGFDISKHGIDEAKKKIKEGLFIHQAQKPYPFKDKQFDLVMSLGCLHNLRIFELEIALKEIERVGKKGYVMLESYRNEKELFNLQCWALTCESFFDHKEWIWIYNYFGYTGDYEFIYFE
;
A
#
# COMPACT_ATOMS: atom_id res chain seq x y z
N MET A 1 -8.50 -6.48 17.04
CA MET A 1 -7.47 -6.59 15.99
C MET A 1 -7.76 -7.83 15.16
N GLY A 2 -7.60 -7.77 13.83
CA GLY A 2 -7.78 -8.90 12.92
C GLY A 2 -6.61 -9.88 12.94
N ASN A 3 -6.47 -10.65 11.87
CA ASN A 3 -5.49 -11.70 11.76
C ASN A 3 -4.23 -11.24 10.99
N LEU A 4 -3.08 -11.81 11.34
CA LEU A 4 -1.91 -11.76 10.48
C LEU A 4 -2.16 -12.65 9.28
N VAL A 5 -2.09 -12.08 8.08
CA VAL A 5 -2.32 -12.79 6.81
C VAL A 5 -1.08 -12.72 5.92
N ASN A 6 -1.09 -13.49 4.82
CA ASN A 6 0.00 -13.52 3.86
C ASN A 6 -0.59 -13.58 2.44
N TYR A 7 -0.84 -12.41 1.85
CA TYR A 7 -1.41 -12.29 0.50
C TYR A 7 -0.41 -11.77 -0.52
N SER A 8 0.47 -10.82 -0.12
CA SER A 8 1.37 -10.11 -1.02
C SER A 8 2.86 -10.47 -0.85
N THR A 9 3.24 -11.15 0.22
CA THR A 9 4.64 -11.47 0.57
C THR A 9 5.38 -12.19 -0.57
N SER A 10 4.74 -13.11 -1.30
CA SER A 10 5.36 -13.81 -2.42
C SER A 10 5.80 -12.86 -3.56
N LEU A 11 5.01 -11.83 -3.83
CA LEU A 11 5.38 -10.80 -4.82
C LEU A 11 6.56 -9.95 -4.34
N HIS A 12 6.59 -9.65 -3.05
CA HIS A 12 7.70 -8.92 -2.43
C HIS A 12 9.01 -9.71 -2.49
N GLN A 13 8.99 -10.99 -2.13
CA GLN A 13 10.16 -11.89 -2.13
C GLN A 13 10.72 -12.16 -3.53
N ALA A 14 9.90 -12.08 -4.57
CA ALA A 14 10.35 -12.22 -5.96
C ALA A 14 11.27 -11.07 -6.44
N THR A 15 11.41 -9.99 -5.67
CA THR A 15 12.22 -8.84 -6.05
C THR A 15 13.63 -8.94 -5.49
N LYS A 16 14.65 -8.98 -6.36
CA LYS A 16 16.06 -8.90 -5.95
C LYS A 16 16.42 -7.46 -5.55
N ARG A 17 17.18 -7.31 -4.45
CA ARG A 17 17.57 -6.02 -3.89
C ARG A 17 19.06 -5.96 -3.59
N GLU A 18 19.69 -4.86 -3.97
CA GLU A 18 21.10 -4.56 -3.66
C GLU A 18 21.13 -3.47 -2.58
N TYR A 19 21.00 -3.88 -1.31
CA TYR A 19 20.81 -2.98 -0.17
C TYR A 19 21.94 -1.95 -0.02
N ILE A 20 23.19 -2.43 0.05
CA ILE A 20 24.36 -1.54 0.25
C ILE A 20 24.52 -0.58 -0.93
N LYS A 21 24.37 -1.05 -2.15
CA LYS A 21 24.45 -0.20 -3.35
C LYS A 21 23.44 0.92 -3.29
N ARG A 22 22.22 0.62 -2.86
CA ARG A 22 21.16 1.63 -2.70
C ARG A 22 21.47 2.62 -1.58
N MET A 23 22.12 2.18 -0.49
CA MET A 23 22.48 3.03 0.64
C MET A 23 23.55 4.06 0.28
N VAL A 24 24.53 3.66 -0.54
CA VAL A 24 25.67 4.53 -0.90
C VAL A 24 25.45 5.36 -2.18
N ASP A 25 24.31 5.19 -2.86
CA ASP A 25 23.96 5.92 -4.09
C ASP A 25 23.25 7.24 -3.77
N ASP A 26 23.99 8.22 -3.22
CA ASP A 26 23.45 9.56 -2.93
C ASP A 26 22.05 9.51 -2.26
N LYS A 27 21.97 8.73 -1.19
CA LYS A 27 20.73 8.36 -0.51
C LYS A 27 19.82 9.56 -0.22
N ILE A 28 20.40 10.69 0.22
CA ILE A 28 19.63 11.89 0.60
C ILE A 28 18.87 12.44 -0.60
N ASN A 29 19.57 12.68 -1.72
CA ASN A 29 18.91 13.20 -2.93
C ASN A 29 17.92 12.19 -3.52
N CYS A 30 18.22 10.87 -3.44
CA CYS A 30 17.27 9.84 -3.83
C CYS A 30 15.99 9.86 -2.98
N MET A 31 16.11 10.08 -1.66
CA MET A 31 14.95 10.21 -0.76
C MET A 31 14.13 11.47 -1.05
N LEU A 32 14.78 12.62 -1.22
CA LEU A 32 14.08 13.88 -1.55
C LEU A 32 13.28 13.72 -2.84
N LYS A 33 13.90 13.13 -3.87
CA LYS A 33 13.25 12.91 -5.15
C LYS A 33 12.11 11.88 -5.07
N ALA A 34 12.31 10.80 -4.35
CA ALA A 34 11.29 9.77 -4.13
C ALA A 34 10.05 10.31 -3.42
N LYS A 35 10.23 11.19 -2.44
CA LYS A 35 9.14 11.81 -1.65
C LYS A 35 8.27 12.79 -2.42
N GLU A 36 8.62 13.13 -3.65
CA GLU A 36 7.70 13.81 -4.57
C GLU A 36 6.55 12.90 -5.01
N TYR A 37 6.74 11.57 -4.98
CA TYR A 37 5.80 10.53 -5.41
C TYR A 37 5.31 10.67 -6.86
N GLU A 38 6.01 11.42 -7.70
CA GLU A 38 5.65 11.70 -9.09
C GLU A 38 6.45 10.82 -10.08
N PHE A 39 6.65 11.26 -11.32
CA PHE A 39 7.27 10.48 -12.40
C PHE A 39 8.56 9.77 -11.99
N ASP A 40 9.48 10.46 -11.30
CA ASP A 40 10.76 9.89 -10.92
C ASP A 40 10.63 8.69 -9.97
N TYR A 41 9.66 8.74 -9.05
CA TYR A 41 9.36 7.64 -8.15
C TYR A 41 8.80 6.39 -8.87
N TRP A 42 7.89 6.59 -9.81
CA TRP A 42 7.20 5.50 -10.51
C TRP A 42 7.97 4.99 -11.73
N ASP A 43 8.29 5.88 -12.66
CA ASP A 43 8.76 5.54 -14.01
C ASP A 43 10.15 6.08 -14.34
N GLY A 44 10.74 6.88 -13.46
CA GLY A 44 12.09 7.40 -13.60
C GLY A 44 13.17 6.36 -13.32
N SER A 45 14.37 6.82 -12.98
CA SER A 45 15.49 5.92 -12.66
C SER A 45 15.17 5.04 -11.43
N ARG A 46 15.62 3.77 -11.45
CA ARG A 46 15.49 2.83 -10.34
C ARG A 46 16.08 3.36 -9.03
N ARG A 47 17.02 4.28 -9.09
CA ARG A 47 17.62 4.94 -7.92
C ARG A 47 16.62 5.78 -7.12
N TYR A 48 15.55 6.28 -7.75
CA TYR A 48 14.53 7.13 -7.11
C TYR A 48 13.27 6.38 -6.68
N GLY A 49 13.08 5.14 -7.12
CA GLY A 49 11.86 4.42 -6.81
C GLY A 49 11.75 3.08 -7.51
N TYR A 50 10.67 2.89 -8.26
CA TYR A 50 10.36 1.62 -8.92
C TYR A 50 11.16 1.37 -10.19
N GLY A 51 11.64 2.41 -10.88
CA GLY A 51 12.41 2.25 -12.14
C GLY A 51 11.57 1.75 -13.31
N GLY A 52 10.32 2.22 -13.40
CA GLY A 52 9.34 1.79 -14.40
C GLY A 52 8.30 0.84 -13.82
N TYR A 53 7.31 1.38 -13.10
CA TYR A 53 6.20 0.60 -12.53
C TYR A 53 5.10 0.43 -13.57
N LYS A 54 5.26 -0.61 -14.41
CA LYS A 54 4.33 -0.92 -15.50
C LYS A 54 3.40 -2.07 -15.12
N TYR A 55 2.18 -2.02 -15.66
CA TYR A 55 1.24 -3.12 -15.51
C TYR A 55 1.79 -4.39 -16.19
N MET A 56 1.89 -5.44 -15.41
CA MET A 56 2.25 -6.78 -15.85
C MET A 56 1.00 -7.66 -15.71
N PRO A 57 0.41 -8.15 -16.83
CA PRO A 57 -0.79 -8.99 -16.77
C PRO A 57 -0.62 -10.17 -15.81
N GLY A 58 -1.59 -10.36 -14.93
CA GLY A 58 -1.61 -11.47 -13.99
C GLY A 58 -0.69 -11.34 -12.78
N ARG A 59 0.19 -10.33 -12.70
CA ARG A 59 1.11 -10.18 -11.55
C ARG A 59 0.35 -10.00 -10.22
N TRP A 60 -0.68 -9.17 -10.21
CA TRP A 60 -1.51 -8.90 -9.03
C TRP A 60 -2.71 -9.85 -8.90
N LYS A 61 -2.96 -10.69 -9.90
CA LYS A 61 -4.10 -11.60 -9.93
C LYS A 61 -4.17 -12.53 -8.71
N PRO A 62 -3.08 -13.20 -8.26
CA PRO A 62 -3.14 -14.07 -7.08
C PRO A 62 -3.56 -13.31 -5.81
N VAL A 63 -3.08 -12.07 -5.63
CA VAL A 63 -3.47 -11.24 -4.49
C VAL A 63 -4.94 -10.85 -4.58
N ALA A 64 -5.41 -10.45 -5.77
CA ALA A 64 -6.80 -10.11 -6.02
C ALA A 64 -7.73 -11.31 -5.72
N GLU A 65 -7.37 -12.52 -6.18
CA GLU A 65 -8.12 -13.75 -5.92
C GLU A 65 -8.21 -14.08 -4.42
N LEU A 66 -7.09 -13.93 -3.67
CA LEU A 66 -7.07 -14.13 -2.23
C LEU A 66 -7.96 -13.11 -1.50
N LEU A 67 -7.88 -11.83 -1.85
CA LEU A 67 -8.73 -10.80 -1.26
C LEU A 67 -10.21 -11.05 -1.55
N ILE A 68 -10.57 -11.33 -2.80
CA ILE A 68 -11.95 -11.66 -3.19
C ILE A 68 -12.48 -12.84 -2.38
N LYS A 69 -11.71 -13.92 -2.29
CA LYS A 69 -12.09 -15.15 -1.58
C LYS A 69 -12.25 -14.90 -0.07
N ASN A 70 -11.24 -14.32 0.57
CA ASN A 70 -11.21 -14.22 2.04
C ASN A 70 -12.19 -13.17 2.57
N TYR A 71 -12.41 -12.09 1.83
CA TYR A 71 -13.40 -11.06 2.18
C TYR A 71 -14.78 -11.32 1.59
N LYS A 72 -14.95 -12.44 0.86
CA LYS A 72 -16.22 -12.86 0.21
C LYS A 72 -16.80 -11.77 -0.68
N LEU A 73 -15.94 -11.12 -1.46
CA LEU A 73 -16.35 -10.04 -2.36
C LEU A 73 -17.10 -10.61 -3.57
N THR A 74 -18.10 -9.88 -4.01
CA THR A 74 -18.95 -10.20 -5.17
C THR A 74 -18.99 -9.01 -6.13
N ASN A 75 -19.69 -9.15 -7.24
CA ASN A 75 -19.91 -8.04 -8.16
C ASN A 75 -20.66 -6.84 -7.54
N ASP A 76 -21.42 -7.06 -6.46
CA ASP A 76 -22.16 -5.99 -5.78
C ASP A 76 -21.35 -5.31 -4.68
N SER A 77 -20.19 -5.85 -4.34
CA SER A 77 -19.32 -5.33 -3.31
C SER A 77 -18.65 -4.01 -3.69
N SER A 78 -18.16 -3.31 -2.67
CA SER A 78 -17.43 -2.05 -2.79
C SER A 78 -16.06 -2.14 -2.10
N VAL A 79 -15.02 -1.65 -2.78
CA VAL A 79 -13.62 -1.68 -2.29
C VAL A 79 -12.99 -0.29 -2.40
N LEU A 80 -12.24 0.10 -1.37
CA LEU A 80 -11.38 1.28 -1.36
C LEU A 80 -9.91 0.86 -1.21
N ASP A 81 -9.03 1.44 -2.02
CA ASP A 81 -7.58 1.29 -1.92
C ASP A 81 -6.94 2.63 -1.52
N VAL A 82 -6.31 2.67 -0.34
CA VAL A 82 -5.68 3.84 0.26
C VAL A 82 -4.20 3.85 -0.09
N GLY A 83 -3.76 4.84 -0.87
CA GLY A 83 -2.40 4.86 -1.44
C GLY A 83 -2.29 3.89 -2.62
N CYS A 84 -3.25 3.96 -3.54
CA CYS A 84 -3.41 2.97 -4.60
C CYS A 84 -2.35 3.06 -5.72
N GLY A 85 -1.56 4.13 -5.78
CA GLY A 85 -0.59 4.37 -6.86
C GLY A 85 -1.25 4.30 -8.24
N LYS A 86 -0.73 3.44 -9.13
CA LYS A 86 -1.32 3.18 -10.46
C LYS A 86 -2.50 2.20 -10.42
N ALA A 87 -2.96 1.81 -9.24
CA ALA A 87 -4.14 0.99 -8.95
C ALA A 87 -4.19 -0.36 -9.70
N PHE A 88 -3.05 -1.02 -9.93
CA PHE A 88 -3.01 -2.27 -10.68
C PHE A 88 -3.71 -3.42 -9.97
N LEU A 89 -3.73 -3.45 -8.63
CA LEU A 89 -4.49 -4.41 -7.85
C LEU A 89 -6.00 -4.22 -8.04
N LEU A 90 -6.50 -2.98 -7.94
CA LEU A 90 -7.92 -2.67 -8.22
C LEU A 90 -8.30 -3.05 -9.65
N TYR A 91 -7.39 -2.86 -10.61
CA TYR A 91 -7.63 -3.27 -11.99
C TYR A 91 -7.79 -4.79 -12.12
N GLU A 92 -6.93 -5.60 -11.49
CA GLU A 92 -7.07 -7.07 -11.49
C GLU A 92 -8.37 -7.50 -10.79
N MET A 93 -8.73 -6.89 -9.68
CA MET A 93 -10.02 -7.16 -9.02
C MET A 93 -11.20 -6.85 -9.95
N LYS A 94 -11.13 -5.77 -10.73
CA LYS A 94 -12.16 -5.39 -11.72
C LYS A 94 -12.18 -6.30 -12.94
N LEU A 95 -11.10 -7.00 -13.26
CA LEU A 95 -11.07 -8.05 -14.28
C LEU A 95 -11.79 -9.32 -13.80
N LEU A 96 -11.61 -9.67 -12.52
CA LEU A 96 -12.24 -10.84 -11.89
C LEU A 96 -13.71 -10.62 -11.54
N LEU A 97 -14.06 -9.42 -11.11
CA LEU A 97 -15.43 -9.00 -10.75
C LEU A 97 -15.80 -7.72 -11.53
N PRO A 98 -16.33 -7.84 -12.76
CA PRO A 98 -16.53 -6.69 -13.66
C PRO A 98 -17.45 -5.59 -13.11
N ASN A 99 -18.39 -5.91 -12.22
CA ASN A 99 -19.32 -4.94 -11.63
C ASN A 99 -18.89 -4.46 -10.23
N LEU A 100 -17.77 -4.97 -9.67
CA LEU A 100 -17.22 -4.53 -8.39
C LEU A 100 -17.11 -2.99 -8.38
N LYS A 101 -17.66 -2.36 -7.34
CA LYS A 101 -17.53 -0.91 -7.15
C LYS A 101 -16.16 -0.63 -6.53
N ILE A 102 -15.34 0.08 -7.27
CA ILE A 102 -13.98 0.42 -6.81
C ILE A 102 -13.85 1.91 -6.57
N SER A 103 -13.09 2.25 -5.54
CA SER A 103 -12.52 3.58 -5.32
C SER A 103 -11.06 3.44 -4.94
N GLY A 104 -10.25 4.43 -5.27
CA GLY A 104 -8.87 4.47 -4.84
C GLY A 104 -8.36 5.90 -4.83
N PHE A 105 -7.43 6.19 -3.97
CA PHE A 105 -6.76 7.48 -3.98
C PHE A 105 -5.28 7.37 -3.68
N ASP A 106 -4.54 8.33 -4.19
CA ASP A 106 -3.11 8.47 -3.94
C ASP A 106 -2.74 9.95 -3.92
N ILE A 107 -1.61 10.29 -3.33
CA ILE A 107 -1.05 11.64 -3.39
C ILE A 107 -0.42 11.93 -4.76
N SER A 108 0.00 10.89 -5.47
CA SER A 108 0.68 10.96 -6.76
C SER A 108 -0.30 11.27 -7.89
N LYS A 109 -0.15 12.45 -8.47
CA LYS A 109 -0.89 12.77 -9.71
C LYS A 109 -0.45 11.86 -10.86
N HIS A 110 0.85 11.64 -11.02
CA HIS A 110 1.39 10.74 -12.04
C HIS A 110 0.86 9.32 -11.88
N GLY A 111 0.82 8.79 -10.63
CA GLY A 111 0.26 7.46 -10.36
C GLY A 111 -1.18 7.32 -10.84
N ILE A 112 -2.04 8.26 -10.48
CA ILE A 112 -3.46 8.28 -10.90
C ILE A 112 -3.60 8.46 -12.42
N ASP A 113 -2.79 9.33 -13.02
CA ASP A 113 -2.85 9.59 -14.48
C ASP A 113 -2.43 8.38 -15.31
N GLU A 114 -1.53 7.54 -14.81
CA GLU A 114 -1.05 6.32 -15.46
C GLU A 114 -1.88 5.06 -15.14
N ALA A 115 -2.95 5.19 -14.37
CA ALA A 115 -3.87 4.10 -14.08
C ALA A 115 -4.60 3.62 -15.35
N LYS A 116 -5.02 2.36 -15.36
CA LYS A 116 -5.77 1.79 -16.48
C LYS A 116 -7.10 2.50 -16.71
N LYS A 117 -7.41 2.88 -17.97
CA LYS A 117 -8.60 3.64 -18.34
C LYS A 117 -9.90 3.08 -17.73
N LYS A 118 -10.03 1.75 -17.68
CA LYS A 118 -11.24 1.03 -17.17
C LYS A 118 -11.59 1.36 -15.72
N ILE A 119 -10.60 1.80 -14.91
CA ILE A 119 -10.78 2.04 -13.47
C ILE A 119 -10.57 3.50 -13.09
N LYS A 120 -10.12 4.34 -14.01
CA LYS A 120 -9.66 5.71 -13.74
C LYS A 120 -10.73 6.61 -13.12
N GLU A 121 -12.00 6.42 -13.50
CA GLU A 121 -13.12 7.20 -12.95
C GLU A 121 -13.35 6.99 -11.44
N GLY A 122 -12.90 5.85 -10.89
CA GLY A 122 -12.97 5.55 -9.45
C GLY A 122 -11.77 6.08 -8.67
N LEU A 123 -10.82 6.76 -9.33
CA LEU A 123 -9.56 7.18 -8.71
C LEU A 123 -9.48 8.70 -8.59
N PHE A 124 -8.88 9.18 -7.49
CA PHE A 124 -8.72 10.62 -7.25
C PHE A 124 -7.49 10.93 -6.40
N ILE A 125 -7.08 12.20 -6.38
CA ILE A 125 -5.95 12.67 -5.57
C ILE A 125 -6.44 12.96 -4.16
N HIS A 126 -5.81 12.30 -3.17
CA HIS A 126 -6.09 12.54 -1.76
C HIS A 126 -4.94 12.06 -0.89
N GLN A 127 -4.83 12.59 0.33
CA GLN A 127 -3.80 12.23 1.31
C GLN A 127 -4.37 11.24 2.33
N ALA A 128 -3.63 10.15 2.60
CA ALA A 128 -4.07 9.11 3.54
C ALA A 128 -4.24 9.60 4.99
N GLN A 129 -3.54 10.65 5.38
CA GLN A 129 -3.61 11.29 6.70
C GLN A 129 -4.67 12.42 6.81
N LYS A 130 -5.62 12.48 5.88
CA LYS A 130 -6.74 13.44 5.91
C LYS A 130 -8.07 12.69 6.01
N PRO A 131 -9.14 13.34 6.55
CA PRO A 131 -10.47 12.73 6.56
C PRO A 131 -10.91 12.28 5.17
N TYR A 132 -11.39 11.04 5.05
CA TYR A 132 -11.80 10.50 3.74
C TYR A 132 -13.20 10.98 3.38
N PRO A 133 -13.44 11.37 2.10
CA PRO A 133 -14.72 11.93 1.65
C PRO A 133 -15.81 10.85 1.45
N PHE A 134 -15.91 9.94 2.41
CA PHE A 134 -16.82 8.78 2.38
C PHE A 134 -17.61 8.66 3.68
N LYS A 135 -18.79 8.03 3.58
CA LYS A 135 -19.63 7.73 4.74
C LYS A 135 -19.07 6.58 5.56
N ASP A 136 -19.49 6.49 6.83
CA ASP A 136 -19.14 5.38 7.70
C ASP A 136 -19.61 4.04 7.09
N LYS A 137 -18.73 3.03 7.17
CA LYS A 137 -18.99 1.66 6.69
C LYS A 137 -19.46 1.57 5.23
N GLN A 138 -19.03 2.54 4.40
CA GLN A 138 -19.41 2.60 2.98
C GLN A 138 -18.83 1.45 2.16
N PHE A 139 -17.63 0.97 2.51
CA PHE A 139 -16.93 -0.06 1.75
C PHE A 139 -16.97 -1.42 2.45
N ASP A 140 -17.16 -2.49 1.67
CA ASP A 140 -17.10 -3.86 2.17
C ASP A 140 -15.66 -4.23 2.56
N LEU A 141 -14.67 -3.70 1.83
CA LEU A 141 -13.25 -3.81 2.15
C LEU A 141 -12.55 -2.46 1.91
N VAL A 142 -11.76 -2.02 2.90
CA VAL A 142 -10.77 -0.96 2.73
C VAL A 142 -9.39 -1.59 2.85
N MET A 143 -8.54 -1.38 1.86
CA MET A 143 -7.19 -1.90 1.87
C MET A 143 -6.16 -0.79 1.72
N SER A 144 -4.94 -1.04 2.22
CA SER A 144 -3.77 -0.18 2.02
C SER A 144 -2.52 -1.04 1.95
N LEU A 145 -1.83 -1.03 0.82
CA LEU A 145 -0.65 -1.87 0.59
C LEU A 145 0.60 -1.01 0.34
N GLY A 146 1.57 -1.08 1.24
CA GLY A 146 2.85 -0.39 1.09
C GLY A 146 2.76 1.14 1.15
N CYS A 147 1.73 1.69 1.80
CA CYS A 147 1.49 3.12 1.89
C CYS A 147 1.74 3.68 3.30
N LEU A 148 1.12 3.12 4.33
CA LEU A 148 1.02 3.77 5.63
C LEU A 148 2.34 3.89 6.39
N HIS A 149 3.34 3.04 6.14
CA HIS A 149 4.68 3.20 6.73
C HIS A 149 5.40 4.49 6.26
N ASN A 150 4.89 5.17 5.23
CA ASN A 150 5.38 6.47 4.79
C ASN A 150 4.79 7.65 5.59
N LEU A 151 3.91 7.38 6.55
CA LEU A 151 3.30 8.37 7.42
C LEU A 151 4.03 8.41 8.77
N ARG A 152 4.02 9.58 9.41
CA ARG A 152 4.46 9.73 10.80
C ARG A 152 3.41 9.19 11.76
N ILE A 153 3.80 8.88 12.99
CA ILE A 153 2.93 8.21 13.97
C ILE A 153 1.57 8.90 14.19
N PHE A 154 1.53 10.22 14.29
CA PHE A 154 0.27 10.97 14.47
C PHE A 154 -0.57 11.05 13.20
N GLU A 155 0.04 10.89 12.02
CA GLU A 155 -0.66 10.76 10.74
C GLU A 155 -1.25 9.36 10.56
N LEU A 156 -0.54 8.34 11.07
CA LEU A 156 -1.03 6.94 11.13
C LEU A 156 -2.32 6.82 11.94
N GLU A 157 -2.44 7.57 13.04
CA GLU A 157 -3.66 7.59 13.84
C GLU A 157 -4.86 7.97 12.98
N ILE A 158 -4.74 9.06 12.21
CA ILE A 158 -5.82 9.54 11.34
C ILE A 158 -6.16 8.50 10.27
N ALA A 159 -5.13 7.98 9.57
CA ALA A 159 -5.31 7.04 8.49
C ALA A 159 -5.97 5.73 8.96
N LEU A 160 -5.51 5.16 10.06
CA LEU A 160 -6.07 3.92 10.61
C LEU A 160 -7.51 4.10 11.11
N LYS A 161 -7.82 5.23 11.77
CA LYS A 161 -9.18 5.57 12.18
C LYS A 161 -10.12 5.78 11.00
N GLU A 162 -9.65 6.40 9.93
CA GLU A 162 -10.46 6.60 8.72
C GLU A 162 -10.69 5.27 7.97
N ILE A 163 -9.67 4.41 7.85
CA ILE A 163 -9.83 3.06 7.30
C ILE A 163 -10.90 2.29 8.09
N GLU A 164 -10.83 2.33 9.42
CA GLU A 164 -11.82 1.69 10.29
C GLU A 164 -13.21 2.32 10.17
N ARG A 165 -13.29 3.64 10.06
CA ARG A 165 -14.56 4.36 9.93
C ARG A 165 -15.30 4.01 8.63
N VAL A 166 -14.60 4.08 7.48
CA VAL A 166 -15.26 3.93 6.17
C VAL A 166 -15.39 2.49 5.72
N GLY A 167 -14.61 1.54 6.32
CA GLY A 167 -14.61 0.12 5.98
C GLY A 167 -15.47 -0.72 6.90
N LYS A 168 -16.18 -1.72 6.35
CA LYS A 168 -16.76 -2.82 7.14
C LYS A 168 -15.68 -3.81 7.54
N LYS A 169 -14.65 -3.99 6.68
CA LYS A 169 -13.45 -4.78 6.91
C LYS A 169 -12.23 -3.99 6.42
N GLY A 170 -11.08 -4.21 7.07
CA GLY A 170 -9.82 -3.58 6.73
C GLY A 170 -8.73 -4.61 6.42
N TYR A 171 -7.81 -4.26 5.51
CA TYR A 171 -6.56 -4.97 5.26
C TYR A 171 -5.42 -3.99 5.05
N VAL A 172 -4.38 -4.08 5.87
CA VAL A 172 -3.21 -3.21 5.80
C VAL A 172 -1.93 -4.03 5.68
N MET A 173 -1.15 -3.80 4.61
CA MET A 173 0.17 -4.38 4.42
C MET A 173 1.24 -3.32 4.58
N LEU A 174 2.24 -3.59 5.43
CA LEU A 174 3.32 -2.67 5.78
C LEU A 174 4.70 -3.31 5.68
N GLU A 175 5.71 -2.47 5.50
CA GLU A 175 7.10 -2.82 5.68
C GLU A 175 7.44 -2.88 7.17
N SER A 176 8.16 -3.93 7.59
CA SER A 176 8.54 -4.14 8.99
C SER A 176 9.84 -4.96 9.08
N TYR A 177 10.30 -5.23 10.28
CA TYR A 177 11.47 -6.05 10.55
C TYR A 177 11.28 -6.89 11.81
N ARG A 178 12.09 -7.97 11.93
CA ARG A 178 12.08 -8.92 13.05
C ARG A 178 13.40 -8.92 13.84
N ASN A 179 14.46 -8.41 13.21
CA ASN A 179 15.82 -8.37 13.74
C ASN A 179 16.64 -7.24 13.12
N GLU A 180 17.82 -6.99 13.68
CA GLU A 180 18.72 -5.90 13.28
C GLU A 180 19.16 -5.97 11.81
N LYS A 181 19.35 -7.17 11.25
CA LYS A 181 19.72 -7.33 9.84
C LYS A 181 18.59 -6.86 8.93
N GLU A 182 17.35 -7.24 9.22
CA GLU A 182 16.18 -6.81 8.45
C GLU A 182 15.93 -5.31 8.59
N LEU A 183 16.11 -4.75 9.79
CA LEU A 183 16.06 -3.30 9.99
C LEU A 183 17.10 -2.58 9.14
N PHE A 184 18.35 -3.03 9.16
CA PHE A 184 19.41 -2.46 8.33
C PHE A 184 19.05 -2.54 6.82
N ASN A 185 18.59 -3.70 6.36
CA ASN A 185 18.18 -3.88 4.97
C ASN A 185 17.03 -2.94 4.58
N LEU A 186 16.02 -2.84 5.44
CA LEU A 186 14.90 -1.92 5.24
C LEU A 186 15.36 -0.46 5.18
N GLN A 187 16.21 -0.02 6.10
CA GLN A 187 16.79 1.34 6.11
C GLN A 187 17.63 1.61 4.86
N CYS A 188 18.40 0.63 4.41
CA CYS A 188 19.16 0.74 3.15
C CYS A 188 18.21 0.88 1.95
N TRP A 189 17.11 0.13 1.93
CA TRP A 189 16.21 0.05 0.79
C TRP A 189 15.21 1.21 0.73
N ALA A 190 14.54 1.51 1.81
CA ALA A 190 13.47 2.48 1.88
C ALA A 190 13.94 3.90 1.49
N LEU A 191 13.16 4.58 0.66
CA LEU A 191 13.37 5.98 0.28
C LEU A 191 12.33 6.92 0.87
N THR A 192 11.16 6.41 1.20
CA THR A 192 9.99 7.21 1.61
C THR A 192 9.47 6.87 3.00
N CYS A 193 9.95 5.78 3.61
CA CYS A 193 9.51 5.32 4.92
C CYS A 193 9.83 6.36 6.01
N GLU A 194 8.80 6.71 6.81
CA GLU A 194 8.89 7.57 7.99
C GLU A 194 8.75 6.78 9.29
N SER A 195 8.10 5.61 9.24
CA SER A 195 7.79 4.77 10.39
C SER A 195 8.49 3.42 10.31
N PHE A 196 9.69 3.34 10.88
CA PHE A 196 10.48 2.12 11.00
C PHE A 196 10.13 1.41 12.31
N PHE A 197 9.03 0.67 12.33
CA PHE A 197 8.58 -0.07 13.50
C PHE A 197 8.72 -1.58 13.28
N ASP A 198 9.06 -2.32 14.34
CA ASP A 198 9.01 -3.77 14.31
C ASP A 198 7.56 -4.28 14.32
N HIS A 199 7.37 -5.56 14.09
CA HIS A 199 6.03 -6.14 14.03
C HIS A 199 5.26 -6.04 15.35
N LYS A 200 5.95 -5.98 16.52
CA LYS A 200 5.29 -5.83 17.84
C LYS A 200 4.85 -4.39 18.07
N GLU A 201 5.68 -3.44 17.65
CA GLU A 201 5.35 -2.00 17.69
C GLU A 201 4.15 -1.72 16.78
N TRP A 202 4.10 -2.28 15.57
CA TRP A 202 2.94 -2.17 14.68
C TRP A 202 1.67 -2.75 15.29
N ILE A 203 1.75 -3.92 15.93
CA ILE A 203 0.61 -4.54 16.63
C ILE A 203 0.14 -3.65 17.78
N TRP A 204 1.07 -3.05 18.53
CA TRP A 204 0.73 -2.11 19.59
C TRP A 204 0.03 -0.86 19.02
N ILE A 205 0.54 -0.29 17.93
CA ILE A 205 -0.04 0.87 17.23
C ILE A 205 -1.47 0.56 16.75
N TYR A 206 -1.69 -0.59 16.12
CA TYR A 206 -3.02 -0.99 15.68
C TYR A 206 -4.02 -1.07 16.85
N ASN A 207 -3.62 -1.68 17.95
CA ASN A 207 -4.46 -1.76 19.15
C ASN A 207 -4.73 -0.38 19.75
N TYR A 208 -3.69 0.46 19.84
CA TYR A 208 -3.81 1.78 20.44
C TYR A 208 -4.70 2.72 19.62
N PHE A 209 -4.62 2.67 18.30
CA PHE A 209 -5.47 3.48 17.41
C PHE A 209 -6.82 2.83 17.07
N GLY A 210 -7.10 1.62 17.58
CA GLY A 210 -8.38 0.94 17.43
C GLY A 210 -8.59 0.32 16.05
N TYR A 211 -7.52 -0.01 15.32
CA TYR A 211 -7.63 -0.74 14.07
C TYR A 211 -7.96 -2.21 14.32
N THR A 212 -9.04 -2.72 13.70
CA THR A 212 -9.55 -4.08 13.91
C THR A 212 -9.40 -4.99 12.70
N GLY A 213 -8.94 -4.46 11.56
CA GLY A 213 -8.76 -5.20 10.31
C GLY A 213 -7.59 -6.17 10.32
N ASP A 214 -7.50 -6.99 9.26
CA ASP A 214 -6.37 -7.89 9.02
C ASP A 214 -5.12 -7.11 8.62
N TYR A 215 -3.95 -7.70 8.85
CA TYR A 215 -2.68 -7.05 8.56
C TYR A 215 -1.65 -8.04 8.01
N GLU A 216 -0.68 -7.53 7.26
CA GLU A 216 0.45 -8.27 6.70
C GLU A 216 1.73 -7.45 6.86
N PHE A 217 2.83 -8.14 7.17
CA PHE A 217 4.15 -7.53 7.20
C PHE A 217 5.04 -8.12 6.13
N ILE A 218 5.73 -7.27 5.38
CA ILE A 218 6.79 -7.68 4.47
C ILE A 218 8.16 -7.33 5.08
N TYR A 219 9.12 -8.26 4.93
CA TYR A 219 10.44 -8.17 5.52
C TYR A 219 11.53 -8.14 4.46
N PHE A 220 12.64 -7.48 4.77
CA PHE A 220 13.78 -7.30 3.87
C PHE A 220 14.93 -8.22 4.31
N GLU A 221 14.94 -9.44 3.85
CA GLU A 221 15.88 -10.51 4.19
C GLU A 221 17.21 -10.41 3.44
#